data_874b9a70fd081380b227b28f957a432c
#
_entry.id   874b9a70fd081380b227b28f957a432c
#
_cell.length_a   1.000
_cell.length_b   1.000
_cell.length_c   1.000
_cell.angle_alpha   90.00
_cell.angle_beta   90.00
_cell.angle_gamma   90.00
#
_symmetry.space_group_name_H-M   'P 1'
#
loop_
_entity.id
_entity.type
_entity.pdbx_description
1 polymer ?
#
loop_
_entity_poly.entity_id
_entity_poly.type
_entity_poly.pdbx_seq_one_letter_code
_entity_poly.pdbx_strand_id
1 'polypeptide(L)'
;MQSLMVEFGMGSSLRRGDYTQAAERAVRDALWHNSINLAELFGFDKSAMQITLDVGVQQPDAVDAEALRAVFPYGTVTVNVQRGGLDVPRPDGDGHPTIMANVALSVAFDMERADD
;
A
#
# COMPACT_ATOMS: atom_id res chain seq x y z
N MET A 1 -11.48 16.42 -6.33
CA MET A 1 -10.80 15.12 -6.59
C MET A 1 -11.69 13.98 -6.14
N GLN A 2 -11.79 12.97 -6.95
CA GLN A 2 -12.68 11.86 -6.67
C GLN A 2 -11.90 10.55 -6.72
N SER A 3 -12.12 9.70 -5.71
CA SER A 3 -11.51 8.38 -5.68
C SER A 3 -12.21 7.49 -6.72
N LEU A 4 -11.43 6.84 -7.59
CA LEU A 4 -11.96 5.97 -8.62
C LEU A 4 -11.98 4.51 -8.21
N MET A 5 -11.09 4.13 -7.30
CA MET A 5 -11.03 2.74 -6.85
C MET A 5 -10.30 2.61 -5.53
N VAL A 6 -10.63 1.56 -4.82
CA VAL A 6 -9.91 1.14 -3.62
C VAL A 6 -9.65 -0.36 -3.73
N GLU A 7 -8.41 -0.75 -3.53
CA GLU A 7 -8.01 -2.15 -3.51
C GLU A 7 -7.34 -2.48 -2.18
N PHE A 8 -7.49 -3.71 -1.75
CA PHE A 8 -6.91 -4.18 -0.50
C PHE A 8 -5.83 -5.21 -0.78
N GLY A 9 -4.80 -5.20 0.03
CA GLY A 9 -3.73 -6.16 -0.07
C GLY A 9 -3.21 -6.56 1.30
N MET A 10 -2.55 -7.69 1.33
CA MET A 10 -1.99 -8.28 2.54
C MET A 10 -0.60 -8.82 2.24
N GLY A 11 0.32 -8.59 3.16
CA GLY A 11 1.68 -9.09 3.02
C GLY A 11 2.23 -9.51 4.36
N SER A 12 3.27 -10.34 4.32
CA SER A 12 3.86 -10.85 5.54
C SER A 12 5.37 -10.84 5.52
N SER A 13 5.95 -10.79 6.71
CA SER A 13 7.36 -11.05 6.95
C SER A 13 7.44 -12.22 7.92
N LEU A 14 7.98 -13.34 7.45
CA LEU A 14 7.87 -14.60 8.18
C LEU A 14 8.94 -14.79 9.24
N ARG A 15 10.14 -14.25 9.05
CA ARG A 15 11.27 -14.55 9.94
C ARG A 15 12.11 -13.37 10.35
N ARG A 16 12.02 -12.25 9.63
CA ARG A 16 12.91 -11.11 9.86
C ARG A 16 12.39 -10.06 10.82
N GLY A 17 11.13 -10.13 11.19
CA GLY A 17 10.52 -9.06 11.98
C GLY A 17 10.52 -7.74 11.24
N ASP A 18 10.45 -7.75 9.92
CA ASP A 18 10.61 -6.57 9.07
C ASP A 18 9.24 -6.02 8.66
N TYR A 19 8.81 -4.98 9.36
CA TYR A 19 7.50 -4.36 9.11
C TYR A 19 7.44 -3.69 7.74
N THR A 20 8.53 -3.09 7.29
CA THR A 20 8.59 -2.49 5.95
C THR A 20 8.43 -3.55 4.88
N GLN A 21 9.08 -4.70 5.02
CA GLN A 21 8.94 -5.80 4.07
C GLN A 21 7.50 -6.30 4.00
N ALA A 22 6.86 -6.48 5.16
CA ALA A 22 5.47 -6.91 5.21
C ALA A 22 4.55 -5.89 4.52
N ALA A 23 4.75 -4.60 4.81
CA ALA A 23 3.97 -3.53 4.21
C ALA A 23 4.20 -3.45 2.70
N GLU A 24 5.44 -3.58 2.25
CA GLU A 24 5.76 -3.55 0.82
C GLU A 24 5.09 -4.70 0.09
N ARG A 25 5.09 -5.88 0.67
CA ARG A 25 4.40 -7.04 0.10
C ARG A 25 2.88 -6.83 0.06
N ALA A 26 2.32 -6.17 1.07
CA ALA A 26 0.90 -5.83 1.08
C ALA A 26 0.55 -4.86 -0.05
N VAL A 27 1.40 -3.86 -0.30
CA VAL A 27 1.22 -2.91 -1.40
C VAL A 27 1.27 -3.64 -2.74
N ARG A 28 2.25 -4.52 -2.91
CA ARG A 28 2.38 -5.28 -4.15
C ARG A 28 1.21 -6.22 -4.38
N ASP A 29 0.69 -6.80 -3.30
CA ASP A 29 -0.48 -7.66 -3.38
C ASP A 29 -1.70 -6.88 -3.87
N ALA A 30 -1.92 -5.68 -3.33
CA ALA A 30 -3.02 -4.82 -3.78
C ALA A 30 -2.87 -4.45 -5.26
N LEU A 31 -1.64 -4.16 -5.69
CA LEU A 31 -1.36 -3.85 -7.09
C LEU A 31 -1.58 -5.05 -8.00
N TRP A 32 -1.22 -6.24 -7.53
CA TRP A 32 -1.35 -7.47 -8.30
C TRP A 32 -2.80 -7.80 -8.61
N HIS A 33 -3.69 -7.59 -7.65
CA HIS A 33 -5.11 -7.88 -7.83
C HIS A 33 -5.79 -6.90 -8.78
N ASN A 34 -5.07 -5.84 -9.15
CA ASN A 34 -5.66 -4.80 -9.96
C ASN A 34 -4.63 -4.25 -10.95
N SER A 35 -4.87 -4.43 -12.21
CA SER A 35 -4.05 -3.78 -13.22
C SER A 35 -4.46 -2.31 -13.26
N ILE A 36 -3.64 -1.46 -12.64
CA ILE A 36 -3.94 -0.04 -12.54
C ILE A 36 -3.65 0.64 -13.88
N ASN A 37 -4.58 0.52 -14.80
CA ASN A 37 -4.50 1.19 -16.09
C ASN A 37 -5.59 2.26 -16.21
N LEU A 38 -6.06 2.76 -15.06
CA LEU A 38 -7.13 3.76 -15.07
C LEU A 38 -6.75 5.02 -15.83
N ALA A 39 -5.50 5.45 -15.70
CA ALA A 39 -5.04 6.64 -16.40
C ALA A 39 -5.17 6.48 -17.92
N GLU A 40 -4.83 5.31 -18.43
CA GLU A 40 -4.95 5.03 -19.85
C GLU A 40 -6.40 4.93 -20.31
N LEU A 41 -7.23 4.30 -19.48
CA LEU A 41 -8.63 4.14 -19.79
C LEU A 41 -9.37 5.46 -19.92
N PHE A 42 -9.02 6.42 -19.08
CA PHE A 42 -9.69 7.71 -19.06
C PHE A 42 -8.91 8.81 -19.78
N GLY A 43 -7.79 8.47 -20.40
CA GLY A 43 -6.99 9.44 -21.13
C GLY A 43 -6.21 10.41 -20.27
N PHE A 44 -6.05 10.11 -18.98
CA PHE A 44 -5.27 10.94 -18.09
C PHE A 44 -3.78 10.55 -18.15
N ASP A 45 -2.93 11.53 -17.93
CA ASP A 45 -1.53 11.26 -17.70
C ASP A 45 -1.36 10.50 -16.39
N LYS A 46 -0.49 9.49 -16.37
CA LYS A 46 -0.21 8.72 -15.16
C LYS A 46 0.34 9.59 -14.04
N SER A 47 1.01 10.68 -14.37
CA SER A 47 1.50 11.63 -13.38
C SER A 47 0.38 12.36 -12.63
N ALA A 48 -0.83 12.39 -13.20
CA ALA A 48 -2.00 13.01 -12.54
C ALA A 48 -2.64 12.08 -11.52
N MET A 49 -2.16 10.85 -11.39
CA MET A 49 -2.72 9.87 -10.49
C MET A 49 -2.35 10.21 -9.04
N GLN A 50 -3.36 10.26 -8.18
CA GLN A 50 -3.17 10.46 -6.75
C GLN A 50 -3.35 9.11 -6.06
N ILE A 51 -2.30 8.63 -5.42
CA ILE A 51 -2.29 7.32 -4.79
C ILE A 51 -2.20 7.51 -3.28
N THR A 52 -3.10 6.89 -2.54
CA THR A 52 -3.07 6.91 -1.09
C THR A 52 -2.91 5.47 -0.59
N LEU A 53 -1.93 5.27 0.27
CA LEU A 53 -1.69 4.00 0.93
C LEU A 53 -2.02 4.15 2.41
N ASP A 54 -3.04 3.43 2.86
CA ASP A 54 -3.35 3.32 4.28
C ASP A 54 -2.86 1.95 4.73
N VAL A 55 -1.80 1.95 5.53
CA VAL A 55 -1.05 0.74 5.88
C VAL A 55 -1.26 0.42 7.35
N GLY A 56 -1.63 -0.83 7.64
CA GLY A 56 -1.81 -1.30 9.00
C GLY A 56 -0.73 -2.31 9.39
N VAL A 57 0.01 -1.99 10.43
CA VAL A 57 0.99 -2.88 11.07
C VAL A 57 0.94 -2.66 12.58
N GLN A 58 1.46 -3.61 13.35
CA GLN A 58 1.44 -3.48 14.81
C GLN A 58 2.44 -2.46 15.33
N GLN A 59 3.49 -2.18 14.57
CA GLN A 59 4.48 -1.15 14.93
C GLN A 59 4.65 -0.16 13.78
N PRO A 60 3.76 0.84 13.69
CA PRO A 60 3.79 1.79 12.56
C PRO A 60 5.10 2.55 12.41
N ASP A 61 5.76 2.86 13.52
CA ASP A 61 7.01 3.63 13.48
C ASP A 61 8.17 2.86 12.88
N ALA A 62 8.03 1.55 12.73
CA ALA A 62 9.07 0.70 12.14
C ALA A 62 8.99 0.60 10.62
N VAL A 63 8.00 1.23 10.00
CA VAL A 63 7.82 1.18 8.54
C VAL A 63 8.50 2.37 7.89
N ASP A 64 9.30 2.08 6.86
CA ASP A 64 9.92 3.11 6.03
C ASP A 64 8.96 3.51 4.91
N ALA A 65 8.31 4.66 5.07
CA ALA A 65 7.33 5.14 4.10
C ALA A 65 7.94 5.40 2.73
N GLU A 66 9.20 5.82 2.67
CA GLU A 66 9.86 6.06 1.39
C GLU A 66 10.03 4.78 0.59
N ALA A 67 10.27 3.66 1.27
CA ALA A 67 10.35 2.37 0.59
C ALA A 67 9.02 2.01 -0.07
N LEU A 68 7.90 2.38 0.55
CA LEU A 68 6.58 2.13 -0.02
C LEU A 68 6.30 3.04 -1.22
N ARG A 69 6.71 4.30 -1.13
CA ARG A 69 6.58 5.22 -2.27
C ARG A 69 7.36 4.75 -3.47
N ALA A 70 8.52 4.14 -3.23
CA ALA A 70 9.39 3.67 -4.30
C ALA A 70 8.79 2.53 -5.13
N VAL A 71 7.72 1.89 -4.65
CA VAL A 71 7.01 0.87 -5.42
C VAL A 71 6.33 1.46 -6.65
N PHE A 72 6.00 2.74 -6.60
CA PHE A 72 5.24 3.40 -7.66
C PHE A 72 6.17 4.25 -8.54
N PRO A 73 6.24 3.96 -9.85
CA PRO A 73 7.09 4.74 -10.75
C PRO A 73 6.47 6.05 -11.20
N TYR A 74 5.21 6.30 -10.85
CA TYR A 74 4.49 7.50 -11.29
C TYR A 74 3.42 7.86 -10.26
N GLY A 75 2.85 9.04 -10.42
CA GLY A 75 1.81 9.53 -9.54
C GLY A 75 2.35 10.19 -8.29
N THR A 76 1.45 10.78 -7.52
CA THR A 76 1.76 11.33 -6.21
C THR A 76 1.28 10.34 -5.15
N VAL A 77 2.20 9.88 -4.31
CA VAL A 77 1.91 8.84 -3.33
C VAL A 77 1.92 9.41 -1.93
N THR A 78 0.80 9.28 -1.24
CA THR A 78 0.66 9.62 0.17
C THR A 78 0.61 8.32 0.97
N VAL A 79 1.46 8.22 2.00
CA VAL A 79 1.53 7.03 2.83
C VAL A 79 1.09 7.37 4.25
N ASN A 80 0.07 6.68 4.73
CA ASN A 80 -0.40 6.79 6.10
C ASN A 80 -0.21 5.43 6.75
N VAL A 81 0.60 5.38 7.80
CA VAL A 81 0.85 4.13 8.52
C VAL A 81 0.20 4.21 9.88
N GLN A 82 -0.58 3.22 10.21
CA GLN A 82 -1.30 3.19 11.46
C GLN A 82 -1.27 1.79 12.06
N ARG A 83 -1.68 1.69 13.30
CA ARG A 83 -1.72 0.39 13.95
C ARG A 83 -2.79 -0.48 13.30
N GLY A 84 -2.41 -1.68 12.96
CA GLY A 84 -3.28 -2.67 12.32
C GLY A 84 -2.49 -3.91 12.01
N GLY A 85 -3.03 -4.77 11.16
CA GLY A 85 -2.38 -6.05 10.88
C GLY A 85 -2.28 -6.92 12.12
N LEU A 86 -1.39 -7.87 12.08
CA LEU A 86 -1.19 -8.81 13.18
C LEU A 86 0.28 -9.18 13.31
N ASP A 87 0.73 -9.35 14.55
CA ASP A 87 1.99 -10.00 14.85
C ASP A 87 1.63 -11.34 15.48
N VAL A 88 1.96 -12.43 14.78
CA VAL A 88 1.60 -13.77 15.22
C VAL A 88 2.83 -14.47 15.79
N PRO A 89 2.85 -14.76 17.10
CA PRO A 89 3.99 -15.46 17.69
C PRO A 89 4.22 -16.80 17.03
N ARG A 90 5.48 -17.18 16.91
CA ARG A 90 5.82 -18.50 16.40
C ARG A 90 5.38 -19.56 17.40
N PRO A 91 5.01 -20.75 16.92
CA PRO A 91 4.55 -21.82 17.82
C PRO A 91 5.56 -22.21 18.89
N ASP A 92 6.87 -22.13 18.58
CA ASP A 92 7.94 -22.45 19.52
C ASP A 92 8.29 -21.29 20.46
N GLY A 93 7.73 -20.11 20.20
CA GLY A 93 8.00 -18.92 21.00
C GLY A 93 9.36 -18.28 20.76
N ASP A 94 10.13 -18.78 19.80
CA ASP A 94 11.47 -18.27 19.52
C ASP A 94 11.50 -17.38 18.29
N GLY A 95 12.39 -16.38 18.35
CA GLY A 95 12.63 -15.48 17.23
C GLY A 95 11.53 -14.46 17.05
N HIS A 96 11.52 -13.85 15.86
CA HIS A 96 10.55 -12.83 15.54
C HIS A 96 9.19 -13.44 15.21
N PRO A 97 8.10 -12.76 15.57
CA PRO A 97 6.77 -13.20 15.14
C PRO A 97 6.63 -13.12 13.63
N THR A 98 5.65 -13.81 13.11
CA THR A 98 5.21 -13.58 11.73
C THR A 98 4.42 -12.29 11.71
N ILE A 99 4.87 -11.33 10.93
CA ILE A 99 4.23 -10.04 10.81
C ILE A 99 3.29 -10.08 9.62
N MET A 100 2.05 -9.67 9.82
CA MET A 100 1.09 -9.50 8.74
C MET A 100 0.71 -8.03 8.66
N ALA A 101 0.93 -7.44 7.49
CA ALA A 101 0.49 -6.08 7.19
C ALA A 101 -0.69 -6.12 6.25
N ASN A 102 -1.56 -5.13 6.36
CA ASN A 102 -2.60 -4.91 5.36
C ASN A 102 -2.54 -3.49 4.85
N VAL A 103 -3.09 -3.28 3.65
CA VAL A 103 -3.11 -1.98 3.01
C VAL A 103 -4.43 -1.78 2.30
N ALA A 104 -4.91 -0.54 2.36
CA ALA A 104 -5.94 -0.05 1.46
C ALA A 104 -5.25 0.91 0.49
N LEU A 105 -5.30 0.59 -0.78
CA LEU A 105 -4.71 1.38 -1.84
C LEU A 105 -5.83 2.09 -2.58
N SER A 106 -5.82 3.42 -2.52
CA SER A 106 -6.83 4.25 -3.16
C SER A 106 -6.21 5.02 -4.31
N VAL A 107 -6.91 5.07 -5.43
CA VAL A 107 -6.46 5.83 -6.59
C VAL A 107 -7.52 6.86 -6.94
N ALA A 108 -7.07 8.10 -7.13
CA ALA A 108 -7.95 9.19 -7.49
C ALA A 108 -7.32 10.04 -8.60
N PHE A 109 -8.17 10.71 -9.33
CA PHE A 109 -7.76 11.70 -10.34
C PHE A 109 -8.49 13.00 -10.05
N ASP A 110 -7.93 14.08 -10.58
CA ASP A 110 -8.61 15.38 -10.55
C ASP A 110 -9.69 15.40 -11.63
N MET A 111 -10.89 14.98 -11.25
CA MET A 111 -12.00 14.83 -12.19
C MET A 111 -12.60 16.16 -12.65
N GLU A 112 -12.32 17.23 -11.94
CA GLU A 112 -12.84 18.53 -12.34
C GLU A 112 -12.33 18.96 -13.70
N ARG A 113 -11.10 18.58 -14.00
CA ARG A 113 -10.50 18.92 -15.29
C ARG A 113 -11.09 18.14 -16.45
N ALA A 114 -11.62 16.97 -16.17
CA ALA A 114 -12.20 16.14 -17.20
C ALA A 114 -13.54 16.64 -17.68
N ASP A 115 -14.21 17.45 -16.86
CA ASP A 115 -15.53 17.99 -17.18
C ASP A 115 -15.49 19.28 -17.99
N ASP A 116 -14.32 19.84 -18.13
CA ASP A 116 -14.12 21.04 -18.93
C ASP A 116 -13.90 20.68 -20.38
#